data_0cb0e5995d62f0ea1957aaea8300fe10
#
_entry.id   0cb0e5995d62f0ea1957aaea8300fe10
#
_cell.length_a   1.000
_cell.length_b   1.000
_cell.length_c   1.000
_cell.angle_alpha   90.00
_cell.angle_beta   90.00
_cell.angle_gamma   90.00
#
_symmetry.space_group_name_H-M   'P 1'
#
loop_
_entity.id
_entity.type
_entity.pdbx_description
1 polymer ?
#
loop_
_entity_poly.entity_id
_entity_poly.type
_entity_poly.pdbx_seq_one_letter_code
_entity_poly.pdbx_strand_id
1 'polypeptide(L)'
;MPSPFDLPDFDSHEGIHLFQDRTTGMTAVIAIHSTTLGPAAGGTRFWHYAESSNAVTDALRLSRGMSYKNAMAGLPAGGGKAVILADAKRTKSPEILAAFARAVDSLGGRYITAQDVGMSEADMVTLSQTTSHVAGLPGQGGDPGPSTARGIYLGVCSAVKQALKRESVRGVHIAIQGVGSVGGGRRAFDRGRCR
;
A
#
# COMPACT_ATOMS: atom_id res chain seq x y z
N MET A 1 -16.27 13.54 -18.83
CA MET A 1 -15.71 12.86 -17.66
C MET A 1 -15.73 13.83 -16.49
N PRO A 2 -16.09 13.41 -15.28
CA PRO A 2 -15.98 14.30 -14.12
C PRO A 2 -14.51 14.69 -13.92
N SER A 3 -14.28 15.90 -13.44
CA SER A 3 -12.94 16.35 -13.03
C SER A 3 -12.42 15.48 -11.88
N PRO A 4 -11.10 15.21 -11.77
CA PRO A 4 -10.55 14.57 -10.58
C PRO A 4 -10.95 15.26 -9.26
N PHE A 5 -11.18 16.55 -9.29
CA PHE A 5 -11.65 17.34 -8.13
C PHE A 5 -13.10 17.03 -7.71
N ASP A 6 -13.91 16.46 -8.63
CA ASP A 6 -15.30 16.10 -8.39
C ASP A 6 -15.45 14.63 -7.95
N LEU A 7 -14.34 13.87 -7.85
CA LEU A 7 -14.37 12.50 -7.39
C LEU A 7 -14.69 12.44 -5.90
N PRO A 8 -15.57 11.51 -5.45
CA PRO A 8 -15.99 11.41 -4.04
C PRO A 8 -14.84 11.22 -3.05
N ASP A 9 -13.73 10.64 -3.53
CA ASP A 9 -12.55 10.36 -2.69
C ASP A 9 -11.46 11.45 -2.78
N PHE A 10 -11.70 12.53 -3.54
CA PHE A 10 -10.82 13.70 -3.52
C PHE A 10 -11.02 14.47 -2.21
N ASP A 11 -9.95 14.62 -1.44
CA ASP A 11 -9.94 15.27 -0.12
C ASP A 11 -8.75 16.23 -0.03
N SER A 12 -8.82 17.30 -0.81
CA SER A 12 -7.75 18.32 -0.86
C SER A 12 -6.34 17.76 -1.07
N HIS A 13 -6.22 16.74 -1.92
CA HIS A 13 -4.92 16.12 -2.24
C HIS A 13 -3.94 17.15 -2.79
N GLU A 14 -2.71 17.12 -2.31
CA GLU A 14 -1.62 18.00 -2.77
C GLU A 14 -1.19 17.71 -4.20
N GLY A 15 -1.44 16.49 -4.70
CA GLY A 15 -1.13 16.15 -6.09
C GLY A 15 -1.71 14.82 -6.54
N ILE A 16 -2.11 14.79 -7.81
CA ILE A 16 -2.47 13.60 -8.56
C ILE A 16 -1.61 13.59 -9.81
N HIS A 17 -0.72 12.63 -9.91
CA HIS A 17 0.24 12.52 -11.00
C HIS A 17 -0.11 11.32 -11.86
N LEU A 18 -0.30 11.55 -13.15
CA LEU A 18 -0.54 10.51 -14.15
C LEU A 18 0.71 10.33 -14.98
N PHE A 19 1.21 9.12 -15.05
CA PHE A 19 2.41 8.78 -15.79
C PHE A 19 2.11 7.75 -16.86
N GLN A 20 2.69 7.96 -18.04
CA GLN A 20 2.68 7.00 -19.12
C GLN A 20 4.06 6.94 -19.77
N ASP A 21 4.62 5.75 -19.88
CA ASP A 21 5.81 5.47 -20.67
C ASP A 21 5.40 4.66 -21.91
N ARG A 22 5.55 5.29 -23.08
CA ARG A 22 5.10 4.68 -24.36
C ARG A 22 5.96 3.50 -24.77
N THR A 23 7.22 3.49 -24.39
CA THR A 23 8.19 2.44 -24.77
C THR A 23 7.87 1.14 -24.05
N THR A 24 7.58 1.20 -22.75
CA THR A 24 7.29 0.03 -21.92
C THR A 24 5.80 -0.27 -21.81
N GLY A 25 4.94 0.69 -22.20
CA GLY A 25 3.51 0.64 -21.98
C GLY A 25 3.09 0.91 -20.53
N MET A 26 4.02 1.29 -19.64
CA MET A 26 3.70 1.60 -18.25
C MET A 26 2.70 2.74 -18.17
N THR A 27 1.65 2.52 -17.39
CA THR A 27 0.66 3.55 -17.04
C THR A 27 0.47 3.50 -15.53
N ALA A 28 0.62 4.64 -14.86
CA ALA A 28 0.55 4.70 -13.41
C ALA A 28 -0.10 5.99 -12.90
N VAL A 29 -0.68 5.88 -11.72
CA VAL A 29 -1.21 7.01 -10.94
C VAL A 29 -0.45 7.07 -9.63
N ILE A 30 0.05 8.25 -9.26
CA ILE A 30 0.60 8.52 -7.93
C ILE A 30 -0.22 9.65 -7.32
N ALA A 31 -0.92 9.37 -6.22
CA ALA A 31 -1.65 10.36 -5.45
C ALA A 31 -0.86 10.71 -4.19
N ILE A 32 -0.67 12.00 -3.96
CA ILE A 32 -0.10 12.59 -2.75
C ILE A 32 -1.26 13.28 -2.03
N HIS A 33 -1.69 12.71 -0.91
CA HIS A 33 -2.74 13.33 -0.11
C HIS A 33 -2.18 14.47 0.73
N SER A 34 -1.11 14.24 1.47
CA SER A 34 -0.47 15.27 2.28
C SER A 34 1.01 14.98 2.50
N THR A 35 1.81 16.04 2.54
CA THR A 35 3.22 16.02 2.95
C THR A 35 3.46 16.81 4.25
N THR A 36 2.41 17.20 4.96
CA THR A 36 2.49 18.02 6.19
C THR A 36 3.37 17.41 7.28
N LEU A 37 3.36 16.08 7.44
CA LEU A 37 4.18 15.37 8.43
C LEU A 37 5.51 14.88 7.86
N GLY A 38 5.79 15.10 6.59
CA GLY A 38 6.97 14.64 5.89
C GLY A 38 6.62 14.07 4.51
N PRO A 39 7.58 13.46 3.80
CA PRO A 39 7.33 12.87 2.48
C PRO A 39 6.12 11.94 2.51
N ALA A 40 5.29 12.01 1.47
CA ALA A 40 4.13 11.14 1.33
C ALA A 40 4.59 9.69 1.16
N ALA A 41 4.30 8.83 2.12
CA ALA A 41 4.69 7.42 2.08
C ALA A 41 3.49 6.51 1.87
N GLY A 42 3.65 5.52 1.00
CA GLY A 42 2.63 4.50 0.75
C GLY A 42 3.00 3.52 -0.34
N GLY A 43 2.41 2.33 -0.26
CA GLY A 43 2.72 1.23 -1.18
C GLY A 43 2.21 1.46 -2.59
N THR A 44 2.86 0.80 -3.55
CA THR A 44 2.43 0.76 -4.95
C THR A 44 1.70 -0.55 -5.21
N ARG A 45 0.51 -0.47 -5.83
CA ARG A 45 -0.22 -1.61 -6.36
C ARG A 45 0.14 -1.86 -7.82
N PHE A 46 0.33 -3.11 -8.18
CA PHE A 46 0.32 -3.55 -9.57
C PHE A 46 -0.97 -4.35 -9.77
N TRP A 47 -1.99 -3.70 -10.34
CA TRP A 47 -3.34 -4.29 -10.32
C TRP A 47 -4.11 -4.03 -11.61
N HIS A 48 -5.02 -4.94 -11.94
CA HIS A 48 -5.96 -4.78 -13.03
C HIS A 48 -7.25 -4.14 -12.53
N TYR A 49 -7.69 -3.09 -13.22
CA TYR A 49 -8.96 -2.43 -13.01
C TYR A 49 -9.82 -2.52 -14.27
N ALA A 50 -11.11 -2.82 -14.12
CA ALA A 50 -12.05 -2.85 -15.25
C ALA A 50 -12.11 -1.47 -15.95
N GLU A 51 -12.08 -0.40 -15.14
CA GLU A 51 -12.04 0.99 -15.59
C GLU A 51 -10.82 1.69 -15.00
N SER A 52 -10.07 2.43 -15.82
CA SER A 52 -8.89 3.18 -15.36
C SER A 52 -9.22 4.26 -14.32
N SER A 53 -10.44 4.81 -14.34
CA SER A 53 -10.95 5.73 -13.32
C SER A 53 -10.97 5.12 -11.91
N ASN A 54 -11.19 3.81 -11.80
CA ASN A 54 -11.14 3.10 -10.52
C ASN A 54 -9.73 3.09 -9.92
N ALA A 55 -8.68 3.09 -10.77
CA ALA A 55 -7.31 3.20 -10.30
C ALA A 55 -7.03 4.58 -9.68
N VAL A 56 -7.59 5.64 -10.26
CA VAL A 56 -7.49 7.02 -9.70
C VAL A 56 -8.21 7.08 -8.36
N THR A 57 -9.45 6.59 -8.30
CA THR A 57 -10.27 6.53 -7.07
C THR A 57 -9.54 5.76 -5.97
N ASP A 58 -8.94 4.62 -6.30
CA ASP A 58 -8.21 3.79 -5.34
C ASP A 58 -6.95 4.50 -4.83
N ALA A 59 -6.20 5.17 -5.73
CA ALA A 59 -5.03 5.96 -5.35
C ALA A 59 -5.42 7.13 -4.40
N LEU A 60 -6.50 7.85 -4.69
CA LEU A 60 -7.00 8.93 -3.85
C LEU A 60 -7.40 8.42 -2.46
N ARG A 61 -8.28 7.43 -2.41
CA ARG A 61 -8.80 6.88 -1.15
C ARG A 61 -7.68 6.32 -0.27
N LEU A 62 -6.75 5.59 -0.88
CA LEU A 62 -5.67 4.93 -0.13
C LEU A 62 -4.57 5.90 0.29
N SER A 63 -4.25 6.94 -0.48
CA SER A 63 -3.30 7.97 -0.07
C SER A 63 -3.80 8.77 1.13
N ARG A 64 -5.10 9.10 1.17
CA ARG A 64 -5.76 9.68 2.35
C ARG A 64 -5.66 8.75 3.56
N GLY A 65 -5.98 7.47 3.37
CA GLY A 65 -5.86 6.45 4.42
C GLY A 65 -4.43 6.34 4.95
N MET A 66 -3.42 6.49 4.08
CA MET A 66 -2.01 6.48 4.50
C MET A 66 -1.63 7.69 5.35
N SER A 67 -2.17 8.90 5.07
CA SER A 67 -1.96 10.06 5.96
C SER A 67 -2.43 9.76 7.37
N TYR A 68 -3.64 9.25 7.54
CA TYR A 68 -4.15 8.90 8.86
C TYR A 68 -3.37 7.77 9.52
N LYS A 69 -3.03 6.73 8.75
CA LYS A 69 -2.27 5.60 9.27
C LYS A 69 -0.87 6.00 9.75
N ASN A 70 -0.15 6.82 8.98
CA ASN A 70 1.16 7.31 9.35
C ASN A 70 1.11 8.24 10.56
N ALA A 71 0.12 9.14 10.62
CA ALA A 71 -0.11 10.01 11.77
C ALA A 71 -0.42 9.22 13.06
N MET A 72 -1.30 8.22 12.97
CA MET A 72 -1.65 7.35 14.11
C MET A 72 -0.46 6.52 14.60
N ALA A 73 0.47 6.20 13.71
CA ALA A 73 1.71 5.50 14.07
C ALA A 73 2.82 6.46 14.58
N GLY A 74 2.59 7.77 14.59
CA GLY A 74 3.59 8.78 14.98
C GLY A 74 4.78 8.85 14.01
N LEU A 75 4.59 8.48 12.75
CA LEU A 75 5.65 8.51 11.74
C LEU A 75 5.81 9.92 11.17
N PRO A 76 7.05 10.39 10.93
CA PRO A 76 7.31 11.65 10.25
C PRO A 76 7.12 11.48 8.73
N ALA A 77 5.92 11.11 8.32
CA ALA A 77 5.57 10.82 6.93
C ALA A 77 4.13 11.23 6.64
N GLY A 78 3.92 11.79 5.48
CA GLY A 78 2.62 12.08 4.94
C GLY A 78 1.97 10.86 4.29
N GLY A 79 0.90 11.06 3.52
CA GLY A 79 0.16 9.98 2.88
C GLY A 79 0.26 10.02 1.37
N GLY A 80 0.75 8.93 0.81
CA GLY A 80 0.80 8.71 -0.62
C GLY A 80 0.33 7.32 -1.03
N LYS A 81 -0.02 7.16 -2.29
CA LYS A 81 -0.36 5.87 -2.88
C LYS A 81 -0.09 5.86 -4.36
N ALA A 82 0.42 4.75 -4.86
CA ALA A 82 0.55 4.55 -6.30
C ALA A 82 -0.18 3.30 -6.78
N VAL A 83 -0.58 3.35 -8.03
CA VAL A 83 -1.15 2.23 -8.78
C VAL A 83 -0.47 2.17 -10.13
N ILE A 84 0.09 1.02 -10.49
CA ILE A 84 0.48 0.68 -11.85
C ILE A 84 -0.64 -0.16 -12.45
N LEU A 85 -1.20 0.29 -13.58
CA LEU A 85 -2.29 -0.41 -14.23
C LEU A 85 -1.75 -1.64 -14.97
N ALA A 86 -2.19 -2.82 -14.53
CA ALA A 86 -1.94 -4.09 -15.20
C ALA A 86 -3.11 -4.44 -16.13
N ASP A 87 -2.82 -5.15 -17.20
CA ASP A 87 -3.81 -5.85 -18.04
C ASP A 87 -3.14 -7.06 -18.72
N ALA A 88 -3.87 -7.75 -19.61
CA ALA A 88 -3.33 -8.90 -20.34
C ALA A 88 -2.10 -8.58 -21.21
N LYS A 89 -1.89 -7.30 -21.57
CA LYS A 89 -0.75 -6.81 -22.37
C LYS A 89 0.32 -6.18 -21.50
N ARG A 90 -0.03 -5.68 -20.31
CA ARG A 90 0.84 -5.01 -19.35
C ARG A 90 1.12 -5.94 -18.17
N THR A 91 1.86 -7.00 -18.44
CA THR A 91 2.41 -7.87 -17.41
C THR A 91 3.62 -7.21 -16.78
N LYS A 92 3.81 -7.43 -15.49
CA LYS A 92 4.94 -6.87 -14.75
C LYS A 92 6.27 -7.34 -15.37
N SER A 93 7.14 -6.38 -15.67
CA SER A 93 8.49 -6.62 -16.20
C SER A 93 9.48 -5.65 -15.57
N PRO A 94 10.80 -5.96 -15.62
CA PRO A 94 11.83 -5.04 -15.15
C PRO A 94 11.77 -3.66 -15.81
N GLU A 95 11.43 -3.60 -17.09
CA GLU A 95 11.34 -2.35 -17.87
C GLU A 95 10.18 -1.48 -17.38
N ILE A 96 9.01 -2.08 -17.09
CA ILE A 96 7.86 -1.38 -16.50
C ILE A 96 8.22 -0.86 -15.11
N LEU A 97 8.91 -1.67 -14.30
CA LEU A 97 9.36 -1.26 -12.97
C LEU A 97 10.37 -0.11 -13.05
N ALA A 98 11.32 -0.18 -13.95
CA ALA A 98 12.29 0.91 -14.16
C ALA A 98 11.63 2.21 -14.63
N ALA A 99 10.62 2.12 -15.53
CA ALA A 99 9.83 3.27 -15.95
C ALA A 99 9.04 3.88 -14.78
N PHE A 100 8.45 3.05 -13.95
CA PHE A 100 7.77 3.51 -12.74
C PHE A 100 8.75 4.13 -11.73
N ALA A 101 9.93 3.56 -11.55
CA ALA A 101 10.96 4.12 -10.67
C ALA A 101 11.38 5.53 -11.11
N ARG A 102 11.54 5.78 -12.43
CA ARG A 102 11.77 7.13 -12.96
C ARG A 102 10.61 8.08 -12.67
N ALA A 103 9.37 7.60 -12.73
CA ALA A 103 8.20 8.41 -12.37
C ALA A 103 8.23 8.79 -10.88
N VAL A 104 8.57 7.87 -10.00
CA VAL A 104 8.76 8.15 -8.56
C VAL A 104 9.90 9.16 -8.35
N ASP A 105 11.04 8.95 -9.00
CA ASP A 105 12.22 9.82 -8.88
C ASP A 105 11.94 11.25 -9.32
N SER A 106 11.13 11.42 -10.38
CA SER A 106 10.72 12.74 -10.89
C SER A 106 9.92 13.58 -9.90
N LEU A 107 9.39 12.97 -8.84
CA LEU A 107 8.69 13.67 -7.76
C LEU A 107 9.65 14.24 -6.69
N GLY A 108 10.96 14.06 -6.85
CA GLY A 108 11.98 14.71 -6.03
C GLY A 108 11.89 14.39 -4.54
N GLY A 109 11.50 13.17 -4.18
CA GLY A 109 11.37 12.73 -2.79
C GLY A 109 10.04 13.10 -2.13
N ARG A 110 9.12 13.76 -2.83
CA ARG A 110 7.78 14.04 -2.29
C ARG A 110 6.96 12.77 -2.06
N TYR A 111 7.27 11.68 -2.77
CA TYR A 111 6.63 10.38 -2.61
C TYR A 111 7.68 9.28 -2.38
N ILE A 112 7.46 8.46 -1.36
CA ILE A 112 8.25 7.26 -1.05
C ILE A 112 7.37 6.04 -1.29
N THR A 113 7.79 5.20 -2.24
CA THR A 113 7.07 3.96 -2.57
C THR A 113 7.45 2.80 -1.65
N ALA A 114 6.55 1.85 -1.51
CA ALA A 114 6.77 0.58 -0.81
C ALA A 114 5.98 -0.53 -1.51
N GLN A 115 6.16 -1.77 -1.08
CA GLN A 115 5.36 -2.86 -1.62
C GLN A 115 3.89 -2.79 -1.17
N ASP A 116 2.99 -3.26 -2.04
CA ASP A 116 1.58 -3.52 -1.77
C ASP A 116 1.12 -4.65 -2.72
N VAL A 117 -0.17 -4.82 -2.90
CA VAL A 117 -0.75 -5.89 -3.74
C VAL A 117 -0.14 -5.90 -5.12
N GLY A 118 0.32 -7.09 -5.56
CA GLY A 118 0.98 -7.27 -6.85
C GLY A 118 2.45 -6.87 -6.90
N MET A 119 3.00 -6.29 -5.84
CA MET A 119 4.41 -5.94 -5.73
C MET A 119 5.10 -6.77 -4.64
N SER A 120 6.32 -7.19 -4.91
CA SER A 120 7.15 -7.98 -4.01
C SER A 120 8.36 -7.20 -3.49
N GLU A 121 9.06 -7.76 -2.50
CA GLU A 121 10.34 -7.22 -2.03
C GLU A 121 11.38 -7.15 -3.16
N ALA A 122 11.44 -8.16 -4.03
CA ALA A 122 12.33 -8.16 -5.19
C ALA A 122 12.01 -7.01 -6.18
N ASP A 123 10.72 -6.65 -6.32
CA ASP A 123 10.34 -5.50 -7.14
C ASP A 123 10.84 -4.19 -6.50
N MET A 124 10.80 -4.07 -5.16
CA MET A 124 11.34 -2.90 -4.46
C MET A 124 12.86 -2.78 -4.68
N VAL A 125 13.58 -3.89 -4.64
CA VAL A 125 15.01 -3.93 -4.99
C VAL A 125 15.23 -3.44 -6.44
N THR A 126 14.40 -3.87 -7.37
CA THR A 126 14.47 -3.40 -8.78
C THR A 126 14.24 -1.89 -8.88
N LEU A 127 13.22 -1.35 -8.19
CA LEU A 127 12.96 0.09 -8.16
C LEU A 127 14.15 0.88 -7.57
N SER A 128 14.78 0.35 -6.52
CA SER A 128 15.88 1.02 -5.82
C SER A 128 17.16 1.17 -6.67
N GLN A 129 17.26 0.46 -7.79
CA GLN A 129 18.34 0.64 -8.76
C GLN A 129 18.22 1.97 -9.53
N THR A 130 17.03 2.56 -9.56
CA THR A 130 16.75 3.80 -10.31
C THR A 130 16.43 4.98 -9.40
N THR A 131 15.81 4.76 -8.25
CA THR A 131 15.44 5.83 -7.30
C THR A 131 15.76 5.44 -5.86
N SER A 132 16.18 6.41 -5.06
CA SER A 132 16.36 6.22 -3.60
C SER A 132 15.05 6.30 -2.80
N HIS A 133 13.94 6.67 -3.45
CA HIS A 133 12.66 6.91 -2.79
C HIS A 133 11.82 5.63 -2.68
N VAL A 134 12.44 4.57 -2.15
CA VAL A 134 11.85 3.23 -1.97
C VAL A 134 12.03 2.80 -0.52
N ALA A 135 10.96 2.31 0.09
CA ALA A 135 10.97 1.72 1.43
C ALA A 135 10.67 0.21 1.39
N GLY A 136 10.97 -0.48 2.49
CA GLY A 136 10.73 -1.93 2.60
C GLY A 136 11.76 -2.78 1.87
N LEU A 137 12.98 -2.28 1.73
CA LEU A 137 14.12 -3.03 1.19
C LEU A 137 14.59 -4.10 2.20
N PRO A 138 15.25 -5.18 1.73
CA PRO A 138 15.87 -6.17 2.59
C PRO A 138 16.75 -5.52 3.67
N GLY A 139 16.58 -5.91 4.92
CA GLY A 139 17.29 -5.30 6.07
C GLY A 139 16.75 -3.93 6.53
N GLN A 140 15.78 -3.34 5.82
CA GLN A 140 15.13 -2.07 6.15
C GLN A 140 13.62 -2.22 6.39
N GLY A 141 13.22 -3.28 7.11
CA GLY A 141 11.82 -3.58 7.41
C GLY A 141 11.24 -4.75 6.62
N GLY A 142 11.69 -4.98 5.38
CA GLY A 142 11.31 -6.15 4.56
C GLY A 142 9.80 -6.32 4.34
N ASP A 143 9.35 -7.57 4.30
CA ASP A 143 7.92 -7.92 4.13
C ASP A 143 7.08 -7.47 5.34
N PRO A 144 6.08 -6.60 5.17
CA PRO A 144 5.20 -6.17 6.25
C PRO A 144 4.19 -7.25 6.69
N GLY A 145 4.07 -8.36 5.96
CA GLY A 145 3.08 -9.41 6.19
C GLY A 145 3.06 -9.93 7.63
N PRO A 146 4.18 -10.38 8.20
CA PRO A 146 4.25 -10.89 9.58
C PRO A 146 3.82 -9.86 10.63
N SER A 147 4.26 -8.61 10.49
CA SER A 147 3.89 -7.51 11.41
C SER A 147 2.41 -7.16 11.28
N THR A 148 1.87 -7.14 10.07
CA THR A 148 0.45 -6.92 9.80
C THR A 148 -0.40 -8.04 10.39
N ALA A 149 0.00 -9.31 10.20
CA ALA A 149 -0.70 -10.46 10.77
C ALA A 149 -0.75 -10.39 12.31
N ARG A 150 0.35 -9.96 12.95
CA ARG A 150 0.39 -9.74 14.40
C ARG A 150 -0.57 -8.62 14.83
N GLY A 151 -0.58 -7.50 14.12
CA GLY A 151 -1.49 -6.37 14.40
C GLY A 151 -2.96 -6.79 14.30
N ILE A 152 -3.32 -7.54 13.26
CA ILE A 152 -4.66 -8.09 13.08
C ILE A 152 -5.01 -9.04 14.24
N TYR A 153 -4.08 -9.91 14.64
CA TYR A 153 -4.29 -10.82 15.77
C TYR A 153 -4.60 -10.06 17.07
N LEU A 154 -3.84 -9.02 17.38
CA LEU A 154 -4.10 -8.16 18.55
C LEU A 154 -5.45 -7.45 18.46
N GLY A 155 -5.84 -6.99 17.26
CA GLY A 155 -7.15 -6.43 17.00
C GLY A 155 -8.28 -7.44 17.25
N VAL A 156 -8.11 -8.69 16.82
CA VAL A 156 -9.05 -9.79 17.10
C VAL A 156 -9.15 -10.05 18.61
N CYS A 157 -8.03 -10.09 19.33
CA CYS A 157 -8.04 -10.23 20.78
C CYS A 157 -8.83 -9.11 21.46
N SER A 158 -8.60 -7.86 21.06
CA SER A 158 -9.31 -6.70 21.60
C SER A 158 -10.82 -6.78 21.30
N ALA A 159 -11.18 -7.19 20.09
CA ALA A 159 -12.58 -7.37 19.70
C ALA A 159 -13.27 -8.47 20.52
N VAL A 160 -12.61 -9.61 20.72
CA VAL A 160 -13.11 -10.73 21.54
C VAL A 160 -13.30 -10.30 22.99
N LYS A 161 -12.32 -9.56 23.53
CA LYS A 161 -12.43 -9.01 24.89
C LYS A 161 -13.61 -8.06 25.01
N GLN A 162 -13.76 -7.13 24.08
CA GLN A 162 -14.82 -6.12 24.12
C GLN A 162 -16.21 -6.72 23.88
N ALA A 163 -16.37 -7.54 22.85
CA ALA A 163 -17.67 -8.05 22.41
C ALA A 163 -18.12 -9.30 23.20
N LEU A 164 -17.20 -10.22 23.49
CA LEU A 164 -17.51 -11.50 24.11
C LEU A 164 -17.11 -11.55 25.59
N LYS A 165 -16.49 -10.49 26.14
CA LYS A 165 -15.99 -10.41 27.53
C LYS A 165 -15.07 -11.57 27.90
N ARG A 166 -14.26 -12.04 26.93
CA ARG A 166 -13.32 -13.16 27.10
C ARG A 166 -11.88 -12.66 26.96
N GLU A 167 -10.99 -13.14 27.83
CA GLU A 167 -9.55 -12.79 27.82
C GLU A 167 -8.74 -13.65 26.83
N SER A 168 -9.36 -14.58 26.12
CA SER A 168 -8.70 -15.49 25.20
C SER A 168 -9.55 -15.77 23.97
N VAL A 169 -8.91 -15.91 22.83
CA VAL A 169 -9.54 -16.34 21.56
C VAL A 169 -9.73 -17.86 21.49
N ARG A 170 -9.25 -18.63 22.49
CA ARG A 170 -9.39 -20.08 22.49
C ARG A 170 -10.87 -20.50 22.44
N GLY A 171 -11.23 -21.34 21.45
CA GLY A 171 -12.60 -21.79 21.21
C GLY A 171 -13.52 -20.72 20.63
N VAL A 172 -13.00 -19.60 20.15
CA VAL A 172 -13.75 -18.63 19.35
C VAL A 172 -13.64 -19.00 17.88
N HIS A 173 -14.74 -19.04 17.17
CA HIS A 173 -14.74 -19.24 15.72
C HIS A 173 -14.42 -17.93 15.02
N ILE A 174 -13.37 -17.92 14.21
CA ILE A 174 -12.87 -16.75 13.48
C ILE A 174 -12.85 -17.11 11.99
N ALA A 175 -13.58 -16.35 11.18
CA ALA A 175 -13.53 -16.47 9.72
C ALA A 175 -12.42 -15.59 9.17
N ILE A 176 -11.55 -16.16 8.32
CA ILE A 176 -10.47 -15.44 7.65
C ILE A 176 -10.69 -15.53 6.15
N GLN A 177 -10.87 -14.38 5.51
CA GLN A 177 -10.93 -14.28 4.07
C GLN A 177 -9.53 -14.02 3.51
N GLY A 178 -9.04 -14.94 2.68
CA GLY A 178 -7.69 -14.89 2.10
C GLY A 178 -6.63 -15.52 3.01
N VAL A 179 -5.70 -16.26 2.37
CA VAL A 179 -4.61 -16.99 3.05
C VAL A 179 -3.24 -16.64 2.46
N GLY A 180 -3.07 -15.38 2.01
CA GLY A 180 -1.81 -14.83 1.52
C GLY A 180 -0.81 -14.55 2.65
N SER A 181 0.14 -13.64 2.42
CA SER A 181 1.23 -13.29 3.35
C SER A 181 0.71 -12.87 4.74
N VAL A 182 -0.40 -12.19 4.81
CA VAL A 182 -1.05 -11.77 6.05
C VAL A 182 -1.96 -12.86 6.63
N GLY A 183 -2.99 -13.28 5.87
CA GLY A 183 -3.98 -14.25 6.36
C GLY A 183 -3.42 -15.67 6.56
N GLY A 184 -2.33 -16.02 5.86
CA GLY A 184 -1.59 -17.27 6.07
C GLY A 184 -0.69 -17.27 7.31
N GLY A 185 -0.49 -16.16 7.98
CA GLY A 185 0.30 -16.00 9.19
C GLY A 185 -0.33 -16.66 10.44
N ARG A 186 -0.91 -17.85 10.27
CA ARG A 186 -1.67 -18.62 11.30
C ARG A 186 -0.93 -18.83 12.62
N ARG A 187 0.41 -18.83 12.62
CA ARG A 187 1.21 -19.04 13.83
C ARG A 187 0.93 -18.05 14.96
N ALA A 188 0.36 -16.87 14.65
CA ALA A 188 -0.07 -15.91 15.65
C ALA A 188 -1.31 -16.42 16.42
N PHE A 189 -2.24 -17.12 15.73
CA PHE A 189 -3.48 -17.64 16.31
C PHE A 189 -3.27 -18.93 17.12
N ASP A 190 -2.28 -19.75 16.78
CA ASP A 190 -2.03 -21.06 17.45
C ASP A 190 -1.61 -20.90 18.91
N ARG A 191 -1.11 -19.75 19.33
CA ARG A 191 -0.67 -19.51 20.71
C ARG A 191 -1.80 -19.09 21.66
N GLY A 192 -2.99 -18.75 21.18
CA GLY A 192 -4.23 -18.56 21.95
C GLY A 192 -4.19 -17.55 23.11
N ARG A 193 -3.11 -16.78 23.28
CA ARG A 193 -2.98 -15.83 24.40
C ARG A 193 -2.95 -14.40 23.86
N CYS A 194 -3.98 -13.66 24.18
CA CYS A 194 -4.03 -12.21 23.99
C CYS A 194 -3.16 -11.53 25.07
N ARG A 195 -1.88 -11.29 24.79
CA ARG A 195 -0.98 -10.51 25.66
C ARG A 195 -0.54 -9.25 24.92
#